data_adc43bb8fa388127b55f610544ac4435
#
_entry.id   adc43bb8fa388127b55f610544ac4435
#
_cell.length_a   1.000
_cell.length_b   1.000
_cell.length_c   1.000
_cell.angle_alpha   90.00
_cell.angle_beta   90.00
_cell.angle_gamma   90.00
#
_symmetry.space_group_name_H-M   'P 1'
#
loop_
_entity.id
_entity.type
_entity.pdbx_description
1 polymer ?
#
loop_
_entity_poly.entity_id
_entity_poly.type
_entity_poly.pdbx_seq_one_letter_code
_entity_poly.pdbx_strand_id
1 'polypeptide(L)'
;MCYDGEQKREGSVKRMQKWVSVWGNAVSIAENRPERYAKEITLRYPIVSPFSGSGVRLTFDNYCGTEPVTLEKVTIFCGGAFHPVTFGGERRVTLPAEGNAISDTLETPVTAGENLLVSFYLRDFTLMRSVVFTCGALSGGLYANGDETENLNISMDTSRKTQLTYFLSNVSVRTAPENRAIICYGDSITAQDWPDDLQLRCRKDGFEHTAIIRRATSGSRILREYHCLTYESYGLMGAKRFAHEVPTDGADAVIIQQGINDIIHPVGTQVNPFRPMSDLPTADELISGLKTYIQQARGMGLRVYVGTLLPMGGWRTDAPFRQDLRHAYNDFIRTTDLIDGCIDFDRALRDPANPDFFLPEYDSGDHLHPSKAGYQRMAAEVPAEMLK
;
A
#
# COMPACT_ATOMS: atom_id res chain seq x y z
N MET A 1 -35.18 24.41 -56.08
CA MET A 1 -35.05 23.23 -55.26
C MET A 1 -33.86 23.50 -54.32
N CYS A 2 -34.17 23.93 -53.10
CA CYS A 2 -33.20 24.15 -52.06
C CYS A 2 -33.02 22.84 -51.31
N TYR A 3 -31.78 22.39 -51.18
CA TYR A 3 -31.41 21.31 -50.22
C TYR A 3 -30.79 21.96 -49.00
N ASP A 4 -31.58 21.94 -47.90
CA ASP A 4 -31.09 22.26 -46.56
C ASP A 4 -30.31 21.06 -46.03
N GLY A 5 -29.01 21.28 -45.84
CA GLY A 5 -28.11 20.33 -45.15
C GLY A 5 -28.19 20.56 -43.65
N GLU A 6 -28.94 19.76 -42.93
CA GLU A 6 -28.89 19.69 -41.47
C GLU A 6 -27.50 19.15 -41.03
N GLN A 7 -26.66 20.03 -40.56
CA GLN A 7 -25.48 19.64 -39.77
C GLN A 7 -25.95 19.15 -38.39
N LYS A 8 -25.98 17.84 -38.20
CA LYS A 8 -26.03 17.22 -36.83
C LYS A 8 -24.83 17.66 -36.03
N ARG A 9 -25.02 18.59 -35.11
CA ARG A 9 -24.07 18.84 -34.03
C ARG A 9 -24.10 17.64 -33.12
N GLU A 10 -23.11 16.75 -33.23
CA GLU A 10 -22.82 15.77 -32.19
C GLU A 10 -22.36 16.54 -30.94
N GLY A 11 -23.26 16.78 -30.01
CA GLY A 11 -22.97 17.25 -28.69
C GLY A 11 -22.20 16.15 -27.95
N SER A 12 -20.89 16.27 -27.81
CA SER A 12 -20.12 15.40 -26.92
C SER A 12 -20.67 15.60 -25.50
N VAL A 13 -21.45 14.66 -25.02
CA VAL A 13 -21.81 14.56 -23.63
C VAL A 13 -20.48 14.38 -22.86
N LYS A 14 -19.99 15.42 -22.22
CA LYS A 14 -18.85 15.30 -21.30
C LYS A 14 -19.23 14.25 -20.26
N ARG A 15 -18.75 13.00 -20.41
CA ARG A 15 -18.92 11.97 -19.38
C ARG A 15 -18.39 12.52 -18.08
N MET A 16 -19.15 12.42 -17.00
CA MET A 16 -18.67 12.77 -15.66
C MET A 16 -17.41 11.97 -15.39
N GLN A 17 -16.40 12.61 -14.84
CA GLN A 17 -15.14 12.00 -14.45
C GLN A 17 -14.95 12.16 -12.95
N LYS A 18 -14.23 11.22 -12.33
CA LYS A 18 -13.83 11.30 -10.93
C LYS A 18 -12.35 10.97 -10.78
N TRP A 19 -11.79 11.37 -9.66
CA TRP A 19 -10.44 10.94 -9.27
C TRP A 19 -10.50 9.53 -8.69
N VAL A 20 -9.58 8.69 -9.15
CA VAL A 20 -9.38 7.34 -8.63
C VAL A 20 -7.87 7.09 -8.49
N SER A 21 -7.46 6.61 -7.34
CA SER A 21 -6.09 6.17 -7.11
C SER A 21 -5.78 4.94 -7.98
N VAL A 22 -4.67 5.01 -8.70
CA VAL A 22 -4.18 3.91 -9.55
C VAL A 22 -3.00 3.18 -8.91
N TRP A 23 -2.39 3.82 -7.93
CA TRP A 23 -1.29 3.29 -7.15
C TRP A 23 -1.24 4.00 -5.80
N GLY A 24 -0.80 3.30 -4.78
CA GLY A 24 -0.56 3.90 -3.48
C GLY A 24 0.29 3.00 -2.60
N ASN A 25 0.88 3.63 -1.58
CA ASN A 25 1.69 2.96 -0.59
C ASN A 25 1.48 3.55 0.79
N ALA A 26 1.77 2.77 1.83
CA ALA A 26 1.82 3.27 3.19
C ALA A 26 2.99 4.25 3.37
N VAL A 27 2.96 5.01 4.44
CA VAL A 27 4.11 5.80 4.90
C VAL A 27 4.52 5.27 6.26
N SER A 28 5.77 4.87 6.37
CA SER A 28 6.37 4.29 7.57
C SER A 28 7.70 4.95 7.88
N ILE A 29 8.48 4.35 8.74
CA ILE A 29 9.77 4.85 9.18
C ILE A 29 10.87 3.94 8.63
N ALA A 30 11.92 4.51 8.04
CA ALA A 30 13.10 3.75 7.65
C ALA A 30 13.69 3.01 8.86
N GLU A 31 14.22 1.81 8.63
CA GLU A 31 15.01 1.13 9.65
C GLU A 31 16.02 2.10 10.26
N ASN A 32 16.04 2.14 11.57
CA ASN A 32 16.89 3.01 12.34
C ASN A 32 18.35 2.63 12.17
N ARG A 33 18.91 3.11 11.10
CA ARG A 33 20.35 3.34 11.07
C ARG A 33 20.53 4.82 11.37
N PRO A 34 21.36 5.18 12.34
CA PRO A 34 21.67 6.58 12.57
C PRO A 34 22.06 7.21 11.23
N GLU A 35 21.50 8.35 10.90
CA GLU A 35 21.92 9.22 9.82
C GLU A 35 21.67 8.73 8.39
N ARG A 36 20.43 8.42 8.04
CA ARG A 36 20.06 8.26 6.64
C ARG A 36 19.67 9.59 6.01
N TYR A 37 20.67 10.36 5.70
CA TYR A 37 20.52 11.51 4.82
C TYR A 37 20.98 11.15 3.41
N ALA A 38 20.23 11.66 2.43
CA ALA A 38 20.63 11.63 1.02
C ALA A 38 20.64 13.05 0.48
N LYS A 39 21.49 13.32 -0.50
CA LYS A 39 21.54 14.56 -1.26
C LYS A 39 21.91 14.28 -2.71
N GLU A 40 21.58 15.21 -3.59
CA GLU A 40 21.90 15.10 -5.02
C GLU A 40 21.49 13.74 -5.59
N ILE A 41 20.25 13.32 -5.28
CA ILE A 41 19.71 12.02 -5.68
C ILE A 41 18.36 12.18 -6.36
N THR A 42 18.16 11.46 -7.47
CA THR A 42 16.88 11.26 -8.11
C THR A 42 16.32 9.91 -7.70
N LEU A 43 15.06 9.91 -7.27
CA LEU A 43 14.26 8.71 -7.05
C LEU A 43 13.21 8.58 -8.15
N ARG A 44 12.98 7.35 -8.65
CA ARG A 44 12.02 7.05 -9.70
C ARG A 44 11.21 5.81 -9.37
N TYR A 45 9.89 5.94 -9.47
CA TYR A 45 8.94 4.85 -9.27
C TYR A 45 8.14 4.60 -10.54
N PRO A 46 8.35 3.43 -11.20
CA PRO A 46 7.51 2.96 -12.30
C PRO A 46 6.14 2.53 -11.74
N ILE A 47 5.07 3.09 -12.32
CA ILE A 47 3.70 2.83 -11.87
C ILE A 47 2.85 2.51 -13.09
N VAL A 48 2.17 1.37 -13.08
CA VAL A 48 1.32 0.99 -14.20
C VAL A 48 -0.13 1.34 -13.90
N SER A 49 -0.70 2.26 -14.69
CA SER A 49 -2.13 2.61 -14.54
C SER A 49 -3.04 1.47 -14.99
N PRO A 50 -3.99 1.00 -14.15
CA PRO A 50 -4.93 -0.03 -14.57
C PRO A 50 -5.98 0.47 -15.58
N PHE A 51 -6.25 1.76 -15.64
CA PHE A 51 -7.25 2.35 -16.53
C PHE A 51 -6.80 3.67 -17.16
N SER A 52 -7.48 4.03 -18.27
CA SER A 52 -7.25 5.29 -18.96
C SER A 52 -7.86 6.48 -18.23
N GLY A 53 -7.30 7.68 -18.49
CA GLY A 53 -7.78 8.92 -17.88
C GLY A 53 -7.30 10.17 -18.60
N SER A 54 -7.62 11.34 -18.05
CA SER A 54 -7.36 12.64 -18.67
C SER A 54 -6.53 13.59 -17.81
N GLY A 55 -6.12 13.18 -16.65
CA GLY A 55 -5.29 13.98 -15.75
C GLY A 55 -4.68 13.13 -14.66
N VAL A 56 -3.54 13.58 -14.12
CA VAL A 56 -2.79 12.90 -13.06
C VAL A 56 -2.58 13.85 -11.89
N ARG A 57 -2.60 13.31 -10.69
CA ARG A 57 -2.30 14.00 -9.45
C ARG A 57 -1.45 13.11 -8.56
N LEU A 58 -0.40 13.65 -7.95
CA LEU A 58 0.52 12.96 -7.07
C LEU A 58 0.35 13.44 -5.63
N THR A 59 0.46 12.54 -4.66
CA THR A 59 0.57 12.89 -3.24
C THR A 59 1.94 12.45 -2.73
N PHE A 60 2.68 13.42 -2.21
CA PHE A 60 3.91 13.16 -1.48
C PHE A 60 3.66 13.35 0.01
N ASP A 61 4.23 12.49 0.83
CA ASP A 61 3.90 12.35 2.24
C ASP A 61 5.16 12.20 3.09
N ASN A 62 5.28 13.06 4.07
CA ASN A 62 6.34 13.06 5.08
C ASN A 62 5.77 12.81 6.49
N TYR A 63 4.68 12.06 6.59
CA TYR A 63 3.93 11.84 7.83
C TYR A 63 4.78 11.24 8.97
N CYS A 64 5.78 10.44 8.64
CA CYS A 64 6.74 9.90 9.62
C CYS A 64 8.03 10.73 9.73
N GLY A 65 8.13 11.85 9.02
CA GLY A 65 9.29 12.72 9.03
C GLY A 65 9.34 13.63 10.25
N THR A 66 10.54 13.81 10.80
CA THR A 66 10.82 14.72 11.92
C THR A 66 11.40 16.05 11.45
N GLU A 67 11.74 16.17 10.18
CA GLU A 67 12.28 17.36 9.53
C GLU A 67 11.53 17.64 8.24
N PRO A 68 11.48 18.90 7.76
CA PRO A 68 10.93 19.21 6.45
C PRO A 68 11.75 18.56 5.33
N VAL A 69 11.07 18.13 4.26
CA VAL A 69 11.68 17.55 3.07
C VAL A 69 11.36 18.40 1.86
N THR A 70 12.38 18.85 1.13
CA THR A 70 12.21 19.63 -0.10
C THR A 70 12.42 18.74 -1.32
N LEU A 71 11.38 18.63 -2.15
CA LEU A 71 11.46 18.09 -3.50
C LEU A 71 11.79 19.26 -4.43
N GLU A 72 12.99 19.30 -4.93
CA GLU A 72 13.47 20.40 -5.77
C GLU A 72 12.84 20.38 -7.15
N LYS A 73 12.57 19.18 -7.69
CA LYS A 73 11.96 18.96 -8.98
C LYS A 73 11.19 17.65 -8.96
N VAL A 74 9.99 17.67 -9.51
CA VAL A 74 9.17 16.47 -9.70
C VAL A 74 8.75 16.40 -11.17
N THR A 75 8.89 15.23 -11.78
CA THR A 75 8.43 14.97 -13.15
C THR A 75 7.67 13.65 -13.22
N ILE A 76 6.83 13.54 -14.24
CA ILE A 76 6.21 12.28 -14.64
C ILE A 76 6.43 12.06 -16.13
N PHE A 77 6.85 10.87 -16.51
CA PHE A 77 6.85 10.45 -17.91
C PHE A 77 5.56 9.71 -18.21
N CYS A 78 4.77 10.22 -19.12
CA CYS A 78 3.54 9.61 -19.62
C CYS A 78 3.22 10.15 -21.02
N GLY A 79 2.44 9.43 -21.81
CA GLY A 79 2.12 9.82 -23.17
C GLY A 79 3.35 10.01 -24.07
N GLY A 80 4.48 9.35 -23.74
CA GLY A 80 5.73 9.44 -24.49
C GLY A 80 6.58 10.70 -24.20
N ALA A 81 6.24 11.52 -23.20
CA ALA A 81 6.96 12.74 -22.84
C ALA A 81 7.12 12.92 -21.33
N PHE A 82 8.17 13.67 -20.94
CA PHE A 82 8.30 14.16 -19.57
C PHE A 82 7.45 15.42 -19.36
N HIS A 83 6.71 15.42 -18.28
CA HIS A 83 5.91 16.56 -17.86
C HIS A 83 6.38 17.03 -16.48
N PRO A 84 6.58 18.34 -16.29
CA PRO A 84 6.84 18.88 -14.96
C PRO A 84 5.59 18.76 -14.10
N VAL A 85 5.77 18.40 -12.85
CA VAL A 85 4.72 18.39 -11.83
C VAL A 85 4.91 19.64 -10.96
N THR A 86 3.81 20.36 -10.68
CA THR A 86 3.83 21.58 -9.89
C THR A 86 2.97 21.45 -8.63
N PHE A 87 3.18 22.38 -7.71
CA PHE A 87 2.48 22.47 -6.43
C PHE A 87 2.13 23.95 -6.20
N GLY A 88 0.85 24.31 -6.41
CA GLY A 88 0.42 25.72 -6.41
C GLY A 88 1.11 26.56 -7.48
N GLY A 89 1.43 25.95 -8.64
CA GLY A 89 2.15 26.58 -9.75
C GLY A 89 3.69 26.49 -9.67
N GLU A 90 4.25 26.13 -8.51
CA GLU A 90 5.69 26.04 -8.30
C GLU A 90 6.23 24.64 -8.57
N ARG A 91 7.43 24.54 -9.15
CA ARG A 91 8.09 23.23 -9.43
C ARG A 91 8.70 22.59 -8.19
N ARG A 92 8.99 23.39 -7.19
CA ARG A 92 9.60 23.00 -5.93
C ARG A 92 8.52 22.95 -4.84
N VAL A 93 8.60 21.95 -3.97
CA VAL A 93 7.71 21.85 -2.80
C VAL A 93 8.49 21.42 -1.57
N THR A 94 8.14 21.98 -0.42
CA THR A 94 8.65 21.53 0.87
C THR A 94 7.52 20.87 1.64
N LEU A 95 7.68 19.57 1.91
CA LEU A 95 6.80 18.79 2.77
C LEU A 95 7.16 19.12 4.21
N PRO A 96 6.26 19.62 5.05
CA PRO A 96 6.57 19.82 6.46
C PRO A 96 6.83 18.47 7.16
N ALA A 97 7.45 18.51 8.32
CA ALA A 97 7.47 17.36 9.22
C ALA A 97 6.03 16.94 9.52
N GLU A 98 5.78 15.64 9.54
CA GLU A 98 4.43 15.04 9.76
C GLU A 98 3.35 15.51 8.77
N GLY A 99 3.74 16.09 7.61
CA GLY A 99 2.84 16.65 6.62
C GLY A 99 2.96 16.02 5.25
N ASN A 100 2.12 16.48 4.35
CA ASN A 100 2.07 16.03 2.95
C ASN A 100 1.89 17.21 1.99
N ALA A 101 1.99 16.92 0.69
CA ALA A 101 1.60 17.84 -0.38
C ALA A 101 0.96 17.06 -1.53
N ILE A 102 -0.09 17.66 -2.09
CA ILE A 102 -0.76 17.15 -3.29
C ILE A 102 -0.38 18.06 -4.44
N SER A 103 0.04 17.48 -5.57
CA SER A 103 0.39 18.24 -6.76
C SER A 103 -0.81 18.93 -7.39
N ASP A 104 -0.55 19.96 -8.18
CA ASP A 104 -1.51 20.45 -9.15
C ASP A 104 -1.90 19.32 -10.11
N THR A 105 -3.06 19.49 -10.76
CA THR A 105 -3.48 18.54 -11.79
C THR A 105 -2.61 18.71 -13.04
N LEU A 106 -1.94 17.64 -13.44
CA LEU A 106 -1.35 17.56 -14.76
C LEU A 106 -2.42 17.11 -15.76
N GLU A 107 -2.81 18.01 -16.65
CA GLU A 107 -3.77 17.73 -17.73
C GLU A 107 -3.06 16.97 -18.86
N THR A 108 -3.08 15.64 -18.80
CA THR A 108 -2.45 14.76 -19.78
C THR A 108 -3.27 13.48 -19.93
N PRO A 109 -3.38 12.92 -21.14
CA PRO A 109 -3.99 11.60 -21.29
C PRO A 109 -3.12 10.53 -20.64
N VAL A 110 -3.79 9.56 -20.01
CA VAL A 110 -3.19 8.33 -19.47
C VAL A 110 -3.85 7.17 -20.18
N THR A 111 -3.08 6.20 -20.63
CA THR A 111 -3.58 4.98 -21.27
C THR A 111 -3.54 3.80 -20.30
N ALA A 112 -4.57 2.97 -20.26
CA ALA A 112 -4.57 1.74 -19.47
C ALA A 112 -3.38 0.84 -19.86
N GLY A 113 -2.67 0.36 -18.84
CA GLY A 113 -1.45 -0.43 -19.02
C GLY A 113 -0.18 0.42 -19.22
N GLU A 114 -0.30 1.73 -19.37
CA GLU A 114 0.84 2.63 -19.48
C GLU A 114 1.67 2.65 -18.20
N ASN A 115 2.99 2.71 -18.38
CA ASN A 115 3.94 2.83 -17.30
C ASN A 115 4.24 4.32 -17.04
N LEU A 116 3.70 4.85 -15.97
CA LEU A 116 3.96 6.20 -15.50
C LEU A 116 5.27 6.20 -14.70
N LEU A 117 6.30 6.95 -15.16
CA LEU A 117 7.55 7.06 -14.41
C LEU A 117 7.51 8.33 -13.57
N VAL A 118 7.19 8.20 -12.30
CA VAL A 118 7.23 9.33 -11.35
C VAL A 118 8.66 9.48 -10.85
N SER A 119 9.27 10.65 -11.08
CA SER A 119 10.64 10.94 -10.67
C SER A 119 10.68 12.24 -9.85
N PHE A 120 11.51 12.27 -8.82
CA PHE A 120 11.76 13.51 -8.06
C PHE A 120 13.23 13.58 -7.59
N TYR A 121 13.70 14.82 -7.50
CA TYR A 121 15.07 15.14 -7.17
C TYR A 121 15.19 15.82 -5.80
N LEU A 122 16.07 15.30 -4.98
CA LEU A 122 16.47 15.84 -3.68
C LEU A 122 17.86 16.46 -3.83
N ARG A 123 17.93 17.81 -3.80
CA ARG A 123 19.19 18.55 -3.97
C ARG A 123 20.01 18.54 -2.69
N ASP A 124 19.37 18.90 -1.59
CA ASP A 124 20.03 19.14 -0.32
C ASP A 124 20.01 17.90 0.59
N PHE A 125 20.75 17.94 1.67
CA PHE A 125 20.69 16.88 2.68
C PHE A 125 19.25 16.70 3.17
N THR A 126 18.69 15.55 2.88
CA THR A 126 17.31 15.20 3.17
C THR A 126 17.27 13.98 4.07
N LEU A 127 16.57 14.07 5.20
CA LEU A 127 16.34 12.93 6.07
C LEU A 127 15.38 11.95 5.41
N MET A 128 15.88 10.76 5.05
CA MET A 128 15.15 9.72 4.32
C MET A 128 14.32 8.84 5.27
N ARG A 129 13.47 9.48 6.11
CA ARG A 129 12.76 8.80 7.19
C ARG A 129 11.38 8.28 6.76
N SER A 130 10.61 9.08 6.03
CA SER A 130 9.29 8.66 5.55
C SER A 130 9.42 7.69 4.38
N VAL A 131 9.32 6.39 4.67
CA VAL A 131 9.62 5.31 3.74
C VAL A 131 8.85 4.05 4.10
N VAL A 132 8.57 3.21 3.10
CA VAL A 132 8.02 1.87 3.33
C VAL A 132 8.77 0.85 2.48
N PHE A 133 8.92 -0.35 3.04
CA PHE A 133 9.43 -1.51 2.31
C PHE A 133 8.27 -2.24 1.64
N THR A 134 8.40 -2.51 0.36
CA THR A 134 7.40 -3.26 -0.43
C THR A 134 8.09 -4.23 -1.38
N CYS A 135 7.47 -5.39 -1.57
CA CYS A 135 7.85 -6.36 -2.59
C CYS A 135 6.69 -6.60 -3.55
N GLY A 136 6.99 -7.16 -4.69
CA GLY A 136 6.00 -7.57 -5.68
C GLY A 136 6.41 -7.23 -7.10
N ALA A 137 5.70 -7.79 -8.03
CA ALA A 137 6.01 -7.65 -9.46
C ALA A 137 5.78 -6.24 -10.02
N LEU A 138 4.92 -5.45 -9.36
CA LEU A 138 4.59 -4.06 -9.71
C LEU A 138 5.21 -3.04 -8.75
N SER A 139 6.07 -3.50 -7.83
CA SER A 139 6.71 -2.71 -6.79
C SER A 139 8.20 -2.53 -7.05
N GLY A 140 8.75 -1.50 -6.45
CA GLY A 140 10.16 -1.19 -6.53
C GLY A 140 10.42 0.18 -7.12
N GLY A 141 11.61 0.69 -6.84
CA GLY A 141 12.07 1.99 -7.29
C GLY A 141 13.46 1.91 -7.87
N LEU A 142 13.83 3.00 -8.50
CA LEU A 142 15.16 3.22 -9.07
C LEU A 142 15.70 4.51 -8.45
N TYR A 143 17.03 4.63 -8.31
CA TYR A 143 17.65 5.88 -7.92
C TYR A 143 18.96 6.13 -8.68
N ALA A 144 19.27 7.39 -8.88
CA ALA A 144 20.48 7.84 -9.54
C ALA A 144 21.06 9.07 -8.85
N ASN A 145 22.38 9.30 -8.97
CA ASN A 145 23.02 10.51 -8.49
C ASN A 145 22.71 11.69 -9.43
N GLY A 146 22.52 12.88 -8.86
CA GLY A 146 22.20 14.10 -9.61
C GLY A 146 20.74 14.19 -10.02
N ASP A 147 20.41 15.25 -10.79
CA ASP A 147 19.08 15.45 -11.38
C ASP A 147 18.95 14.67 -12.68
N GLU A 148 18.39 13.48 -12.59
CA GLU A 148 18.06 12.58 -13.69
C GLU A 148 16.54 12.47 -13.91
N THR A 149 15.77 13.44 -13.43
CA THR A 149 14.30 13.39 -13.48
C THR A 149 13.74 13.34 -14.91
N GLU A 150 14.45 13.91 -15.89
CA GLU A 150 14.05 13.93 -17.30
C GLU A 150 14.92 13.01 -18.18
N ASN A 151 15.74 12.14 -17.59
CA ASN A 151 16.50 11.15 -18.34
C ASN A 151 15.74 9.82 -18.37
N LEU A 152 15.28 9.40 -19.55
CA LEU A 152 14.57 8.12 -19.71
C LEU A 152 15.47 6.92 -19.40
N ASN A 153 16.73 7.02 -19.80
CA ASN A 153 17.73 5.98 -19.61
C ASN A 153 18.64 6.34 -18.43
N ILE A 154 18.09 6.36 -17.22
CA ILE A 154 18.90 6.59 -16.03
C ILE A 154 20.05 5.57 -16.03
N SER A 155 21.28 6.08 -16.08
CA SER A 155 22.48 5.27 -15.92
C SER A 155 22.57 4.81 -14.45
N MET A 156 22.00 3.67 -14.17
CA MET A 156 22.00 3.09 -12.85
C MET A 156 22.81 1.82 -12.84
N ASP A 157 23.52 1.65 -11.78
CA ASP A 157 23.86 0.32 -11.33
C ASP A 157 22.54 -0.44 -11.06
N THR A 158 22.25 -1.43 -11.89
CA THR A 158 21.01 -2.22 -11.77
C THR A 158 20.94 -3.02 -10.47
N SER A 159 22.06 -3.15 -9.76
CA SER A 159 22.10 -3.70 -8.40
C SER A 159 21.45 -2.77 -7.38
N ARG A 160 21.13 -1.54 -7.75
CA ARG A 160 20.55 -0.51 -6.90
C ARG A 160 19.04 -0.33 -7.09
N LYS A 161 18.35 -1.32 -7.64
CA LYS A 161 16.90 -1.41 -7.48
C LYS A 161 16.58 -1.44 -5.99
N THR A 162 15.63 -0.61 -5.58
CA THR A 162 15.19 -0.60 -4.20
C THR A 162 13.73 -1.04 -4.08
N GLN A 163 13.47 -1.81 -3.05
CA GLN A 163 12.12 -2.10 -2.57
C GLN A 163 11.63 -1.03 -1.58
N LEU A 164 12.41 0.02 -1.37
CA LEU A 164 12.06 1.13 -0.50
C LEU A 164 11.39 2.23 -1.32
N THR A 165 10.17 2.60 -0.92
CA THR A 165 9.44 3.72 -1.49
C THR A 165 9.46 4.89 -0.51
N TYR A 166 10.09 5.99 -0.93
CA TYR A 166 10.23 7.20 -0.15
C TYR A 166 9.21 8.24 -0.58
N PHE A 167 8.56 8.88 0.35
CA PHE A 167 7.71 10.05 0.23
C PHE A 167 6.49 9.91 -0.71
N LEU A 168 6.58 9.26 -1.86
CA LEU A 168 5.44 9.10 -2.75
C LEU A 168 4.41 8.14 -2.11
N SER A 169 3.23 8.65 -1.81
CA SER A 169 2.18 7.86 -1.15
C SER A 169 0.98 7.53 -2.05
N ASN A 170 0.71 8.36 -3.07
CA ASN A 170 -0.45 8.11 -3.92
C ASN A 170 -0.27 8.69 -5.33
N VAL A 171 -0.82 8.00 -6.33
CA VAL A 171 -1.01 8.47 -7.69
C VAL A 171 -2.48 8.31 -8.05
N SER A 172 -3.14 9.41 -8.37
CA SER A 172 -4.54 9.41 -8.79
C SER A 172 -4.66 9.84 -10.25
N VAL A 173 -5.61 9.22 -10.94
CA VAL A 173 -5.96 9.54 -12.33
C VAL A 173 -7.41 10.00 -12.38
N ARG A 174 -7.68 11.07 -13.14
CA ARG A 174 -9.04 11.53 -13.41
C ARG A 174 -9.62 10.67 -14.53
N THR A 175 -10.60 9.84 -14.20
CA THR A 175 -11.06 8.73 -15.04
C THR A 175 -12.58 8.58 -15.03
N ALA A 176 -13.08 7.59 -15.74
CA ALA A 176 -14.51 7.27 -15.86
C ALA A 176 -15.12 6.89 -14.49
N PRO A 177 -16.43 7.19 -14.27
CA PRO A 177 -17.07 7.02 -12.96
C PRO A 177 -17.20 5.55 -12.52
N GLU A 178 -17.17 4.60 -13.44
CA GLU A 178 -17.19 3.16 -13.18
C GLU A 178 -15.90 2.64 -12.55
N ASN A 179 -14.76 3.32 -12.77
CA ASN A 179 -13.47 2.92 -12.21
C ASN A 179 -13.41 3.18 -10.70
N ARG A 180 -12.71 2.33 -9.97
CA ARG A 180 -12.64 2.36 -8.51
C ARG A 180 -11.33 1.82 -7.98
N ALA A 181 -11.08 2.03 -6.69
CA ALA A 181 -9.95 1.49 -5.98
C ALA A 181 -10.39 0.57 -4.83
N ILE A 182 -9.60 -0.47 -4.58
CA ILE A 182 -9.71 -1.36 -3.42
C ILE A 182 -8.41 -1.22 -2.62
N ILE A 183 -8.52 -0.94 -1.34
CA ILE A 183 -7.39 -0.75 -0.46
C ILE A 183 -7.03 -2.10 0.17
N CYS A 184 -5.74 -2.48 0.12
CA CYS A 184 -5.18 -3.59 0.87
C CYS A 184 -4.39 -3.01 2.05
N TYR A 185 -4.96 -3.09 3.25
CA TYR A 185 -4.40 -2.56 4.49
C TYR A 185 -3.83 -3.69 5.35
N GLY A 186 -2.58 -3.52 5.85
CA GLY A 186 -2.00 -4.58 6.67
C GLY A 186 -0.57 -4.36 7.14
N ASP A 187 0.09 -5.46 7.41
CA ASP A 187 1.47 -5.57 7.90
C ASP A 187 2.44 -6.10 6.82
N SER A 188 3.50 -6.84 7.22
CA SER A 188 4.50 -7.38 6.28
C SER A 188 3.91 -8.33 5.24
N ILE A 189 2.87 -9.09 5.59
CA ILE A 189 2.23 -10.02 4.67
C ILE A 189 1.55 -9.25 3.53
N THR A 190 0.93 -8.10 3.84
CA THR A 190 0.30 -7.23 2.84
C THR A 190 1.31 -6.29 2.16
N ALA A 191 2.43 -5.97 2.79
CA ALA A 191 3.50 -5.19 2.16
C ALA A 191 4.25 -5.96 1.07
N GLN A 192 4.07 -7.28 0.99
CA GLN A 192 4.69 -8.16 -0.01
C GLN A 192 3.77 -8.40 -1.20
N ASP A 193 3.90 -9.55 -1.86
CA ASP A 193 3.51 -9.78 -3.26
C ASP A 193 2.01 -9.81 -3.53
N TRP A 194 1.15 -10.28 -2.59
CA TRP A 194 -0.24 -10.59 -2.93
C TRP A 194 -1.08 -9.40 -3.46
N PRO A 195 -0.88 -8.12 -3.06
CA PRO A 195 -1.63 -7.02 -3.66
C PRO A 195 -1.23 -6.79 -5.12
N ASP A 196 0.05 -6.96 -5.48
CA ASP A 196 0.52 -6.89 -6.86
C ASP A 196 -0.02 -8.06 -7.68
N ASP A 197 0.00 -9.28 -7.12
CA ASP A 197 -0.58 -10.47 -7.76
C ASP A 197 -2.09 -10.32 -7.96
N LEU A 198 -2.79 -9.65 -7.03
CA LEU A 198 -4.22 -9.31 -7.18
C LEU A 198 -4.44 -8.32 -8.32
N GLN A 199 -3.61 -7.27 -8.44
CA GLN A 199 -3.69 -6.33 -9.57
C GLN A 199 -3.41 -7.04 -10.92
N LEU A 200 -2.44 -7.95 -10.94
CA LEU A 200 -2.17 -8.76 -12.14
C LEU A 200 -3.32 -9.70 -12.48
N ARG A 201 -3.96 -10.28 -11.45
CA ARG A 201 -5.19 -11.06 -11.62
C ARG A 201 -6.32 -10.20 -12.18
N CYS A 202 -6.53 -8.99 -11.68
CA CYS A 202 -7.55 -8.08 -12.23
C CYS A 202 -7.38 -7.88 -13.73
N ARG A 203 -6.15 -7.66 -14.19
CA ARG A 203 -5.85 -7.52 -15.63
C ARG A 203 -6.11 -8.80 -16.40
N LYS A 204 -5.65 -9.94 -15.87
CA LYS A 204 -5.78 -11.25 -16.53
C LYS A 204 -7.24 -11.67 -16.69
N ASP A 205 -8.07 -11.43 -15.67
CA ASP A 205 -9.44 -11.91 -15.58
C ASP A 205 -10.45 -10.87 -16.11
N GLY A 206 -9.99 -9.70 -16.62
CA GLY A 206 -10.83 -8.68 -17.24
C GLY A 206 -11.57 -7.78 -16.25
N PHE A 207 -11.07 -7.63 -15.00
CA PHE A 207 -11.60 -6.65 -14.03
C PHE A 207 -10.98 -5.27 -14.28
N GLU A 208 -11.29 -4.68 -15.43
CA GLU A 208 -10.62 -3.48 -15.96
C GLU A 208 -10.96 -2.19 -15.20
N HIS A 209 -11.96 -2.22 -14.31
CA HIS A 209 -12.43 -1.07 -13.56
C HIS A 209 -11.87 -0.99 -12.13
N THR A 210 -10.93 -1.85 -11.78
CA THR A 210 -10.44 -1.96 -10.39
C THR A 210 -8.94 -1.76 -10.28
N ALA A 211 -8.54 -0.79 -9.45
CA ALA A 211 -7.18 -0.57 -8.99
C ALA A 211 -6.98 -1.16 -7.60
N ILE A 212 -5.84 -1.77 -7.35
CA ILE A 212 -5.45 -2.31 -6.04
C ILE A 212 -4.42 -1.38 -5.40
N ILE A 213 -4.76 -0.83 -4.23
CA ILE A 213 -3.96 0.17 -3.52
C ILE A 213 -3.40 -0.45 -2.24
N ARG A 214 -2.08 -0.53 -2.16
CA ARG A 214 -1.41 -1.06 -0.97
C ARG A 214 -1.30 0.02 0.11
N ARG A 215 -1.62 -0.35 1.37
CA ARG A 215 -1.43 0.47 2.57
C ARG A 215 -0.91 -0.44 3.69
N ALA A 216 0.35 -0.87 3.58
CA ALA A 216 0.87 -1.90 4.48
C ALA A 216 2.29 -1.58 4.96
N THR A 217 2.57 -1.90 6.22
CA THR A 217 3.84 -1.64 6.87
C THR A 217 4.31 -2.87 7.63
N SER A 218 5.48 -3.38 7.26
CA SER A 218 6.10 -4.54 7.90
C SER A 218 6.24 -4.34 9.41
N GLY A 219 5.92 -5.37 10.19
CA GLY A 219 6.07 -5.36 11.65
C GLY A 219 5.01 -4.56 12.41
N SER A 220 4.12 -3.82 11.73
CA SER A 220 3.12 -2.99 12.41
C SER A 220 2.08 -3.83 13.16
N ARG A 221 1.66 -3.32 14.33
CA ARG A 221 0.62 -3.89 15.20
C ARG A 221 -0.65 -3.06 15.12
N ILE A 222 -1.79 -3.64 15.41
CA ILE A 222 -3.07 -2.93 15.53
C ILE A 222 -3.05 -2.00 16.73
N LEU A 223 -2.68 -2.54 17.90
CA LEU A 223 -2.94 -1.94 19.20
C LEU A 223 -1.79 -1.10 19.75
N ARG A 224 -0.55 -1.36 19.31
CA ARG A 224 0.64 -0.76 19.92
C ARG A 224 1.68 -0.40 18.88
N GLU A 225 2.45 0.62 19.15
CA GLU A 225 3.67 0.94 18.40
C GLU A 225 4.91 0.64 19.25
N TYR A 226 6.07 0.65 18.63
CA TYR A 226 7.33 0.52 19.33
C TYR A 226 7.90 1.90 19.64
N HIS A 227 8.34 2.08 20.88
CA HIS A 227 8.91 3.33 21.39
C HIS A 227 10.42 3.25 21.59
N CYS A 228 11.11 2.45 20.78
CA CYS A 228 12.56 2.36 20.86
C CYS A 228 13.19 2.40 19.48
N LEU A 229 14.41 2.90 19.42
CA LEU A 229 15.17 3.06 18.18
C LEU A 229 15.30 1.76 17.37
N THR A 230 15.37 0.60 18.03
CA THR A 230 15.57 -0.70 17.36
C THR A 230 14.35 -1.15 16.54
N TYR A 231 13.14 -0.76 16.95
CA TYR A 231 11.88 -1.21 16.32
C TYR A 231 11.04 -0.06 15.76
N GLU A 232 11.58 1.14 15.74
CA GLU A 232 10.87 2.31 15.20
C GLU A 232 10.51 2.11 13.72
N SER A 233 11.32 1.32 12.99
CA SER A 233 11.08 0.96 11.59
C SER A 233 9.78 0.17 11.33
N TYR A 234 9.16 -0.38 12.37
CA TYR A 234 7.82 -0.96 12.25
C TYR A 234 6.70 0.09 12.17
N GLY A 235 7.08 1.37 12.20
CA GLY A 235 6.20 2.50 12.02
C GLY A 235 5.21 2.70 13.17
N LEU A 236 4.26 3.57 12.90
CA LEU A 236 3.19 3.89 13.84
C LEU A 236 2.24 2.70 14.01
N MET A 237 1.56 2.63 15.14
CA MET A 237 0.51 1.62 15.34
C MET A 237 -0.60 1.78 14.29
N GLY A 238 -1.20 0.64 13.94
CA GLY A 238 -2.18 0.58 12.89
C GLY A 238 -3.37 1.51 13.08
N ALA A 239 -3.83 1.71 14.32
CA ALA A 239 -4.94 2.63 14.60
C ALA A 239 -4.64 4.08 14.22
N LYS A 240 -3.39 4.54 14.36
CA LYS A 240 -2.96 5.88 13.91
C LYS A 240 -2.84 5.94 12.38
N ARG A 241 -2.21 4.91 11.78
CA ARG A 241 -2.01 4.82 10.34
C ARG A 241 -3.32 4.73 9.57
N PHE A 242 -4.31 3.98 10.08
CA PHE A 242 -5.55 3.70 9.38
C PHE A 242 -6.28 4.99 8.97
N ALA A 243 -6.42 5.93 9.91
CA ALA A 243 -7.10 7.19 9.65
C ALA A 243 -6.36 8.08 8.61
N HIS A 244 -5.03 7.96 8.52
CA HIS A 244 -4.21 8.72 7.58
C HIS A 244 -4.13 8.06 6.19
N GLU A 245 -3.99 6.75 6.14
CA GLU A 245 -3.65 6.02 4.91
C GLU A 245 -4.87 5.52 4.12
N VAL A 246 -5.98 5.23 4.81
CA VAL A 246 -7.17 4.64 4.18
C VAL A 246 -7.98 5.63 3.35
N PRO A 247 -8.09 6.94 3.70
CA PRO A 247 -8.71 7.91 2.79
C PRO A 247 -7.99 7.93 1.44
N THR A 248 -8.64 7.41 0.40
CA THR A 248 -8.04 7.15 -0.92
C THR A 248 -9.05 7.51 -2.01
N ASP A 249 -8.61 8.26 -3.03
CA ASP A 249 -9.46 8.70 -4.12
C ASP A 249 -10.15 7.52 -4.81
N GLY A 250 -11.46 7.56 -4.90
CA GLY A 250 -12.26 6.58 -5.61
C GLY A 250 -12.29 5.18 -4.99
N ALA A 251 -11.79 5.02 -3.76
CA ALA A 251 -11.90 3.76 -3.04
C ALA A 251 -13.36 3.48 -2.64
N ASP A 252 -13.80 2.23 -2.82
CA ASP A 252 -15.12 1.76 -2.41
C ASP A 252 -15.05 0.54 -1.48
N ALA A 253 -13.87 -0.04 -1.30
CA ALA A 253 -13.66 -1.17 -0.41
C ALA A 253 -12.25 -1.17 0.22
N VAL A 254 -12.15 -1.80 1.39
CA VAL A 254 -10.89 -2.11 2.05
C VAL A 254 -10.83 -3.59 2.41
N ILE A 255 -9.68 -4.21 2.16
CA ILE A 255 -9.30 -5.53 2.67
C ILE A 255 -8.32 -5.30 3.80
N ILE A 256 -8.68 -5.69 5.02
CA ILE A 256 -7.85 -5.57 6.20
C ILE A 256 -7.23 -6.94 6.51
N GLN A 257 -5.90 -7.02 6.54
CA GLN A 257 -5.17 -8.24 6.93
C GLN A 257 -4.05 -7.82 7.89
N GLN A 258 -4.35 -7.78 9.20
CA GLN A 258 -3.43 -7.33 10.25
C GLN A 258 -3.78 -7.96 11.59
N GLY A 259 -2.81 -8.07 12.50
CA GLY A 259 -2.99 -8.57 13.86
C GLY A 259 -1.96 -9.62 14.27
N ILE A 260 -1.29 -10.26 13.32
CA ILE A 260 -0.30 -11.31 13.64
C ILE A 260 0.85 -10.77 14.49
N ASN A 261 1.29 -9.52 14.25
CA ASN A 261 2.38 -8.90 14.99
C ASN A 261 2.01 -8.55 16.45
N ASP A 262 0.74 -8.33 16.74
CA ASP A 262 0.25 -8.18 18.11
C ASP A 262 0.42 -9.48 18.89
N ILE A 263 0.30 -10.63 18.21
CA ILE A 263 0.42 -11.97 18.78
C ILE A 263 1.88 -12.40 18.94
N ILE A 264 2.72 -12.22 17.91
CA ILE A 264 4.05 -12.83 17.86
C ILE A 264 5.17 -11.96 18.43
N HIS A 265 5.00 -10.65 18.54
CA HIS A 265 6.07 -9.75 18.97
C HIS A 265 6.30 -9.71 20.50
N PRO A 266 5.30 -9.82 21.38
CA PRO A 266 5.57 -9.89 22.82
C PRO A 266 6.35 -11.16 23.18
N VAL A 267 7.57 -11.01 23.70
CA VAL A 267 8.49 -12.13 24.00
C VAL A 267 8.98 -12.13 25.44
N GLY A 268 8.64 -11.10 26.21
CA GLY A 268 9.06 -10.90 27.60
C GLY A 268 10.32 -10.05 27.75
N THR A 269 10.37 -9.32 28.84
CA THR A 269 11.45 -8.37 29.14
C THR A 269 12.82 -9.04 29.32
N GLN A 270 12.84 -10.32 29.70
CA GLN A 270 14.06 -11.11 29.81
C GLN A 270 14.68 -11.41 28.45
N VAL A 271 13.84 -11.55 27.40
CA VAL A 271 14.28 -11.78 26.02
C VAL A 271 14.55 -10.44 25.34
N ASN A 272 13.62 -9.49 25.48
CA ASN A 272 13.73 -8.15 24.91
C ASN A 272 12.94 -7.15 25.76
N PRO A 273 13.60 -6.15 26.39
CA PRO A 273 12.93 -5.19 27.26
C PRO A 273 11.89 -4.32 26.55
N PHE A 274 11.95 -4.20 25.22
CA PHE A 274 11.03 -3.41 24.41
C PHE A 274 9.86 -4.22 23.84
N ARG A 275 9.79 -5.52 24.20
CA ARG A 275 8.73 -6.46 23.80
C ARG A 275 8.18 -7.21 25.03
N PRO A 276 7.67 -6.49 26.03
CA PRO A 276 7.19 -7.14 27.27
C PRO A 276 6.00 -8.04 26.98
N MET A 277 5.84 -9.12 27.76
CA MET A 277 4.67 -9.98 27.66
C MET A 277 3.36 -9.26 28.03
N SER A 278 3.44 -8.16 28.78
CA SER A 278 2.29 -7.28 29.03
C SER A 278 1.71 -6.62 27.77
N ASP A 279 2.43 -6.66 26.67
CA ASP A 279 1.95 -6.20 25.35
C ASP A 279 1.12 -7.25 24.61
N LEU A 280 1.13 -8.53 25.07
CA LEU A 280 0.32 -9.57 24.46
C LEU A 280 -1.15 -9.27 24.73
N PRO A 281 -1.98 -9.07 23.71
CA PRO A 281 -3.39 -8.76 23.91
C PRO A 281 -4.18 -10.01 24.32
N THR A 282 -5.33 -9.78 24.91
CA THR A 282 -6.42 -10.76 24.91
C THR A 282 -7.09 -10.80 23.52
N ALA A 283 -7.87 -11.85 23.27
CA ALA A 283 -8.66 -11.93 22.03
C ALA A 283 -9.64 -10.75 21.91
N ASP A 284 -10.28 -10.37 23.01
CA ASP A 284 -11.24 -9.26 23.04
C ASP A 284 -10.59 -7.91 22.74
N GLU A 285 -9.37 -7.66 23.22
CA GLU A 285 -8.62 -6.44 22.90
C GLU A 285 -8.28 -6.39 21.41
N LEU A 286 -7.79 -7.50 20.84
CA LEU A 286 -7.43 -7.56 19.43
C LEU A 286 -8.66 -7.40 18.52
N ILE A 287 -9.76 -8.08 18.86
CA ILE A 287 -11.06 -7.95 18.17
C ILE A 287 -11.60 -6.53 18.31
N SER A 288 -11.46 -5.88 19.45
CA SER A 288 -11.87 -4.49 19.65
C SER A 288 -11.07 -3.52 18.75
N GLY A 289 -9.76 -3.77 18.60
CA GLY A 289 -8.92 -3.01 17.65
C GLY A 289 -9.42 -3.15 16.22
N LEU A 290 -9.74 -4.37 15.78
CA LEU A 290 -10.33 -4.60 14.45
C LEU A 290 -11.70 -3.92 14.28
N LYS A 291 -12.57 -3.98 15.28
CA LYS A 291 -13.87 -3.29 15.25
C LYS A 291 -13.71 -1.79 15.07
N THR A 292 -12.68 -1.18 15.63
CA THR A 292 -12.36 0.24 15.42
C THR A 292 -12.05 0.53 13.95
N TYR A 293 -11.28 -0.33 13.28
CA TYR A 293 -11.01 -0.18 11.83
C TYR A 293 -12.29 -0.33 11.01
N ILE A 294 -13.12 -1.35 11.32
CA ILE A 294 -14.39 -1.57 10.63
C ILE A 294 -15.28 -0.33 10.75
N GLN A 295 -15.40 0.22 11.95
CA GLN A 295 -16.20 1.42 12.19
C GLN A 295 -15.67 2.64 11.42
N GLN A 296 -14.35 2.86 11.42
CA GLN A 296 -13.74 3.96 10.66
C GLN A 296 -13.97 3.79 9.15
N ALA A 297 -13.75 2.59 8.61
CA ALA A 297 -13.96 2.30 7.19
C ALA A 297 -15.42 2.49 6.78
N ARG A 298 -16.37 2.04 7.62
CA ARG A 298 -17.80 2.26 7.41
C ARG A 298 -18.15 3.76 7.43
N GLY A 299 -17.55 4.51 8.35
CA GLY A 299 -17.69 5.97 8.41
C GLY A 299 -17.21 6.69 7.16
N MET A 300 -16.28 6.09 6.42
CA MET A 300 -15.79 6.56 5.10
C MET A 300 -16.65 6.05 3.92
N GLY A 301 -17.70 5.25 4.16
CA GLY A 301 -18.54 4.66 3.13
C GLY A 301 -17.94 3.46 2.41
N LEU A 302 -16.88 2.85 2.97
CA LEU A 302 -16.21 1.69 2.36
C LEU A 302 -16.93 0.38 2.70
N ARG A 303 -16.97 -0.53 1.75
CA ARG A 303 -17.20 -1.95 2.01
C ARG A 303 -15.97 -2.53 2.72
N VAL A 304 -16.20 -3.36 3.73
CA VAL A 304 -15.12 -3.87 4.58
C VAL A 304 -15.01 -5.38 4.43
N TYR A 305 -13.85 -5.83 3.97
CA TYR A 305 -13.47 -7.23 3.94
C TYR A 305 -12.31 -7.46 4.88
N VAL A 306 -12.28 -8.60 5.55
CA VAL A 306 -11.20 -8.92 6.47
C VAL A 306 -10.60 -10.28 6.12
N GLY A 307 -9.28 -10.29 5.95
CA GLY A 307 -8.50 -11.51 5.77
C GLY A 307 -8.16 -12.16 7.11
N THR A 308 -8.31 -13.48 7.21
CA THR A 308 -7.86 -14.22 8.39
C THR A 308 -6.34 -14.19 8.52
N LEU A 309 -5.84 -14.27 9.76
CA LEU A 309 -4.42 -14.40 10.05
C LEU A 309 -3.93 -15.78 9.60
N LEU A 310 -2.78 -15.82 8.96
CA LEU A 310 -2.17 -17.01 8.40
C LEU A 310 -1.67 -17.97 9.49
N PRO A 311 -1.39 -19.25 9.17
CA PRO A 311 -0.68 -20.16 10.06
C PRO A 311 0.66 -19.58 10.51
N MET A 312 1.11 -19.99 11.71
CA MET A 312 2.40 -19.57 12.27
C MET A 312 3.13 -20.70 13.02
N GLY A 313 2.69 -21.95 12.82
CA GLY A 313 3.32 -23.12 13.39
C GLY A 313 4.76 -23.28 12.93
N GLY A 314 5.66 -23.40 13.90
CA GLY A 314 7.11 -23.40 13.64
C GLY A 314 7.78 -22.02 13.66
N TRP A 315 7.02 -20.94 13.69
CA TRP A 315 7.60 -19.61 13.90
C TRP A 315 8.30 -19.53 15.26
N ARG A 316 9.40 -18.77 15.34
CA ARG A 316 10.27 -18.69 16.54
C ARG A 316 9.58 -18.37 17.86
N THR A 317 8.38 -17.82 17.84
CA THR A 317 7.59 -17.53 19.04
C THR A 317 6.30 -18.33 19.09
N ASP A 318 6.17 -19.36 18.24
CA ASP A 318 5.02 -20.26 18.26
C ASP A 318 4.85 -20.92 19.63
N ALA A 319 3.62 -20.91 20.10
CA ALA A 319 3.23 -21.51 21.38
C ALA A 319 1.70 -21.70 21.41
N PRO A 320 1.17 -22.69 22.15
CA PRO A 320 -0.26 -22.99 22.19
C PRO A 320 -1.13 -21.76 22.46
N PHE A 321 -0.79 -20.97 23.48
CA PHE A 321 -1.57 -19.77 23.83
C PHE A 321 -1.62 -18.69 22.73
N ARG A 322 -0.63 -18.66 21.83
CA ARG A 322 -0.60 -17.76 20.68
C ARG A 322 -1.46 -18.29 19.54
N GLN A 323 -1.46 -19.62 19.35
CA GLN A 323 -2.37 -20.28 18.42
C GLN A 323 -3.82 -20.10 18.85
N ASP A 324 -4.12 -20.27 20.16
CA ASP A 324 -5.45 -20.03 20.71
C ASP A 324 -5.94 -18.61 20.42
N LEU A 325 -5.06 -17.60 20.61
CA LEU A 325 -5.37 -16.21 20.30
C LEU A 325 -5.62 -15.99 18.79
N ARG A 326 -4.79 -16.57 17.93
CA ARG A 326 -4.96 -16.52 16.46
C ARG A 326 -6.29 -17.18 16.05
N HIS A 327 -6.60 -18.35 16.61
CA HIS A 327 -7.85 -19.05 16.31
C HIS A 327 -9.06 -18.23 16.75
N ALA A 328 -9.08 -17.70 17.95
CA ALA A 328 -10.17 -16.86 18.46
C ALA A 328 -10.41 -15.61 17.57
N TYR A 329 -9.34 -14.97 17.13
CA TYR A 329 -9.42 -13.82 16.24
C TYR A 329 -9.94 -14.22 14.84
N ASN A 330 -9.45 -15.31 14.27
CA ASN A 330 -9.91 -15.84 12.99
C ASN A 330 -11.37 -16.30 13.04
N ASP A 331 -11.80 -16.91 14.14
CA ASP A 331 -13.19 -17.36 14.32
C ASP A 331 -14.15 -16.15 14.39
N PHE A 332 -13.74 -15.08 15.07
CA PHE A 332 -14.48 -13.82 15.03
C PHE A 332 -14.61 -13.29 13.59
N ILE A 333 -13.52 -13.25 12.80
CA ILE A 333 -13.54 -12.79 11.42
C ILE A 333 -14.49 -13.64 10.56
N ARG A 334 -14.51 -14.96 10.76
CA ARG A 334 -15.37 -15.88 10.00
C ARG A 334 -16.86 -15.77 10.33
N THR A 335 -17.20 -15.31 11.53
CA THR A 335 -18.57 -15.39 12.05
C THR A 335 -19.25 -14.04 12.27
N THR A 336 -18.49 -12.94 12.21
CA THR A 336 -19.04 -11.61 12.46
C THR A 336 -19.89 -11.12 11.27
N ASP A 337 -20.97 -10.41 11.58
CA ASP A 337 -21.84 -9.70 10.62
C ASP A 337 -21.44 -8.23 10.41
N LEU A 338 -20.36 -7.77 11.07
CA LEU A 338 -19.89 -6.40 10.99
C LEU A 338 -19.17 -6.08 9.67
N ILE A 339 -18.81 -7.09 8.88
CA ILE A 339 -18.03 -6.98 7.63
C ILE A 339 -18.85 -7.44 6.43
N ASP A 340 -18.47 -6.99 5.23
CA ASP A 340 -19.11 -7.43 3.98
C ASP A 340 -18.66 -8.82 3.53
N GLY A 341 -17.51 -9.28 4.05
CA GLY A 341 -17.06 -10.65 3.80
C GLY A 341 -15.73 -10.97 4.47
N CYS A 342 -15.58 -12.25 4.78
CA CYS A 342 -14.33 -12.85 5.23
C CYS A 342 -13.57 -13.39 4.01
N ILE A 343 -12.26 -13.10 3.91
CA ILE A 343 -11.35 -13.76 2.97
C ILE A 343 -10.51 -14.74 3.78
N ASP A 344 -10.80 -16.04 3.67
CA ASP A 344 -10.19 -17.05 4.54
C ASP A 344 -8.80 -17.47 4.05
N PHE A 345 -7.85 -16.56 4.15
CA PHE A 345 -6.44 -16.81 3.80
C PHE A 345 -5.82 -17.94 4.60
N ASP A 346 -6.21 -18.10 5.90
CA ASP A 346 -5.76 -19.20 6.74
C ASP A 346 -6.13 -20.54 6.11
N ARG A 347 -7.41 -20.74 5.79
CA ARG A 347 -7.88 -22.00 5.17
C ARG A 347 -7.27 -22.24 3.81
N ALA A 348 -6.97 -21.19 3.06
CA ALA A 348 -6.39 -21.30 1.73
C ALA A 348 -4.93 -21.79 1.74
N LEU A 349 -4.18 -21.47 2.82
CA LEU A 349 -2.73 -21.72 2.88
C LEU A 349 -2.31 -22.78 3.90
N ARG A 350 -3.17 -23.13 4.86
CA ARG A 350 -2.82 -24.08 5.93
C ARG A 350 -2.80 -25.53 5.46
N ASP A 351 -2.01 -26.32 6.13
CA ASP A 351 -2.06 -27.79 6.01
C ASP A 351 -3.38 -28.32 6.63
N PRO A 352 -4.25 -28.99 5.86
CA PRO A 352 -5.49 -29.55 6.41
C PRO A 352 -5.27 -30.61 7.50
N ALA A 353 -4.13 -31.29 7.48
CA ALA A 353 -3.77 -32.30 8.49
C ALA A 353 -3.18 -31.68 9.75
N ASN A 354 -2.60 -30.48 9.66
CA ASN A 354 -2.04 -29.72 10.77
C ASN A 354 -2.31 -28.23 10.62
N PRO A 355 -3.50 -27.74 10.97
CA PRO A 355 -4.00 -26.42 10.63
C PRO A 355 -3.20 -25.22 11.18
N ASP A 356 -2.28 -25.44 12.10
CA ASP A 356 -1.41 -24.39 12.61
C ASP A 356 -0.19 -24.13 11.72
N PHE A 357 0.05 -25.00 10.74
CA PHE A 357 1.17 -24.92 9.81
C PHE A 357 0.71 -24.59 8.39
N PHE A 358 1.58 -23.95 7.63
CA PHE A 358 1.40 -23.84 6.18
C PHE A 358 1.48 -25.19 5.48
N LEU A 359 0.78 -25.33 4.36
CA LEU A 359 1.22 -26.31 3.36
C LEU A 359 2.66 -25.96 2.93
N PRO A 360 3.55 -26.95 2.77
CA PRO A 360 4.97 -26.71 2.49
C PRO A 360 5.24 -25.81 1.27
N GLU A 361 4.44 -25.92 0.22
CA GLU A 361 4.56 -25.09 -0.98
C GLU A 361 4.22 -23.62 -0.75
N TYR A 362 3.45 -23.32 0.29
CA TYR A 362 3.02 -21.94 0.62
C TYR A 362 3.87 -21.28 1.69
N ASP A 363 4.79 -21.99 2.33
CA ASP A 363 5.71 -21.44 3.32
C ASP A 363 6.97 -20.89 2.65
N SER A 364 7.41 -19.70 3.03
CA SER A 364 8.70 -19.15 2.58
C SER A 364 9.91 -19.87 3.23
N GLY A 365 9.66 -20.68 4.25
CA GLY A 365 10.66 -21.35 5.08
C GLY A 365 10.94 -20.62 6.42
N ASP A 366 10.30 -19.48 6.66
CA ASP A 366 10.37 -18.80 7.95
C ASP A 366 9.17 -19.08 8.85
N HIS A 367 8.18 -19.81 8.33
CA HIS A 367 6.96 -20.25 9.04
C HIS A 367 6.02 -19.09 9.48
N LEU A 368 6.11 -17.95 8.81
CA LEU A 368 5.26 -16.78 9.05
C LEU A 368 4.81 -16.11 7.74
N HIS A 369 5.74 -15.94 6.80
CA HIS A 369 5.46 -15.28 5.52
C HIS A 369 5.21 -16.34 4.43
N PRO A 370 4.23 -16.12 3.56
CA PRO A 370 4.00 -16.98 2.42
C PRO A 370 5.18 -17.02 1.45
N SER A 371 5.33 -18.14 0.78
CA SER A 371 6.14 -18.25 -0.44
C SER A 371 5.50 -17.47 -1.57
N LYS A 372 6.19 -17.34 -2.70
CA LYS A 372 5.61 -16.73 -3.91
C LYS A 372 4.30 -17.43 -4.33
N ALA A 373 4.24 -18.75 -4.25
CA ALA A 373 3.01 -19.53 -4.54
C ALA A 373 1.91 -19.22 -3.52
N GLY A 374 2.27 -19.05 -2.24
CA GLY A 374 1.35 -18.67 -1.18
C GLY A 374 0.74 -17.30 -1.42
N TYR A 375 1.52 -16.28 -1.81
CA TYR A 375 1.01 -14.95 -2.15
C TYR A 375 0.07 -14.98 -3.37
N GLN A 376 0.42 -15.75 -4.40
CA GLN A 376 -0.47 -15.97 -5.56
C GLN A 376 -1.78 -16.64 -5.13
N ARG A 377 -1.71 -17.59 -4.20
CA ARG A 377 -2.89 -18.26 -3.65
C ARG A 377 -3.76 -17.25 -2.86
N MET A 378 -3.17 -16.36 -2.05
CA MET A 378 -3.91 -15.29 -1.37
C MET A 378 -4.64 -14.38 -2.38
N ALA A 379 -3.95 -13.93 -3.42
CA ALA A 379 -4.56 -13.11 -4.45
C ALA A 379 -5.72 -13.85 -5.17
N ALA A 380 -5.61 -15.16 -5.37
CA ALA A 380 -6.66 -15.98 -5.98
C ALA A 380 -7.89 -16.16 -5.07
N GLU A 381 -7.71 -16.08 -3.75
CA GLU A 381 -8.79 -16.25 -2.76
C GLU A 381 -9.71 -15.04 -2.66
N VAL A 382 -9.27 -13.86 -3.10
CA VAL A 382 -10.12 -12.66 -3.11
C VAL A 382 -11.33 -12.88 -4.01
N PRO A 383 -12.57 -12.71 -3.51
CA PRO A 383 -13.79 -13.01 -4.28
C PRO A 383 -13.90 -12.19 -5.56
N ALA A 384 -14.24 -12.83 -6.68
CA ALA A 384 -14.37 -12.17 -7.98
C ALA A 384 -15.48 -11.11 -8.01
N GLU A 385 -16.55 -11.29 -7.24
CA GLU A 385 -17.62 -10.31 -7.08
C GLU A 385 -17.15 -9.01 -6.41
N MET A 386 -16.12 -9.07 -5.61
CA MET A 386 -15.49 -7.90 -5.04
C MET A 386 -14.71 -7.10 -6.09
N LEU A 387 -14.25 -7.74 -7.15
CA LEU A 387 -13.39 -7.16 -8.19
C LEU A 387 -14.18 -6.60 -9.39
N LYS A 388 -15.46 -6.91 -9.47
CA LYS A 388 -16.39 -6.40 -10.51
C LYS A 388 -16.86 -4.97 -10.14
#